data_94c6c8bb850268f97fb5e437281de07f
#
_entry.id   94c6c8bb850268f97fb5e437281de07f
#
_cell.length_a   1.000
_cell.length_b   1.000
_cell.length_c   1.000
_cell.angle_alpha   90.00
_cell.angle_beta   90.00
_cell.angle_gamma   90.00
#
_symmetry.space_group_name_H-M   'P 1'
#
loop_
_entity.id
_entity.type
_entity.pdbx_description
1 polymer ?
#
loop_
_entity_poly.entity_id
_entity_poly.type
_entity_poly.pdbx_seq_one_letter_code
_entity_poly.pdbx_strand_id
1 'polypeptide(L)'
;FIVPNHALRRTAYGVAASTPGVRIVPGAQVHRVATLPTHAEVDYTDAAAPGQASQRLCAPLVVAADSRFSAARRQLGIGAQMTDFGRTVIVCRMRHTEPHADTAHECFGYERTLAVLPLPEDDAGHPQCSVVVTAQAADAARLMALEPTAFTAEVQAQFQHRLGDMELIEQRHAYPLVAVYAQRFTGPRCALLGDAAVGMHPVTAHGYNLGLAGVERLTQALEAARQRGQDLGDAAALAPYARAHHLHAWPI
;
A
#
# COMPACT_ATOMS: atom_id res chain seq x y z
N PHE A 1 17.28 -1.23 -3.12
CA PHE A 1 16.75 -1.75 -4.40
C PHE A 1 15.37 -1.15 -4.64
N ILE A 2 15.08 -0.78 -5.89
CA ILE A 2 13.75 -0.37 -6.33
C ILE A 2 13.19 -1.51 -7.17
N VAL A 3 11.98 -1.98 -6.81
CA VAL A 3 11.31 -3.09 -7.48
C VAL A 3 9.92 -2.62 -7.90
N PRO A 4 9.53 -2.84 -9.16
CA PRO A 4 8.18 -2.48 -9.62
C PRO A 4 7.08 -3.19 -8.82
N ASN A 5 6.06 -2.45 -8.39
CA ASN A 5 4.96 -3.00 -7.59
C ASN A 5 4.24 -4.20 -8.24
N HIS A 6 4.12 -4.20 -9.56
CA HIS A 6 3.49 -5.33 -10.27
C HIS A 6 4.29 -6.62 -10.14
N ALA A 7 5.63 -6.54 -10.12
CA ALA A 7 6.50 -7.70 -9.92
C ALA A 7 6.36 -8.25 -8.50
N LEU A 8 6.37 -7.37 -7.48
CA LEU A 8 6.13 -7.77 -6.09
C LEU A 8 4.76 -8.45 -5.93
N ARG A 9 3.71 -7.85 -6.48
CA ARG A 9 2.37 -8.41 -6.41
C ARG A 9 2.28 -9.76 -7.12
N ARG A 10 2.80 -9.89 -8.34
CA ARG A 10 2.79 -11.14 -9.10
C ARG A 10 3.48 -12.26 -8.33
N THR A 11 4.65 -11.98 -7.75
CA THR A 11 5.39 -12.96 -6.96
C THR A 11 4.61 -13.36 -5.70
N ALA A 12 4.09 -12.38 -4.94
CA ALA A 12 3.31 -12.66 -3.74
C ALA A 12 2.05 -13.49 -4.03
N TYR A 13 1.31 -13.15 -5.08
CA TYR A 13 0.14 -13.93 -5.50
C TYR A 13 0.52 -15.33 -5.96
N GLY A 14 1.61 -15.48 -6.72
CA GLY A 14 2.10 -16.78 -7.18
C GLY A 14 2.46 -17.70 -6.02
N VAL A 15 3.19 -17.18 -5.04
CA VAL A 15 3.54 -17.94 -3.81
C VAL A 15 2.29 -18.28 -3.02
N ALA A 16 1.39 -17.32 -2.78
CA ALA A 16 0.17 -17.57 -2.04
C ALA A 16 -0.73 -18.62 -2.73
N ALA A 17 -0.87 -18.56 -4.05
CA ALA A 17 -1.67 -19.52 -4.83
C ALA A 17 -1.12 -20.95 -4.81
N SER A 18 0.21 -21.09 -4.68
CA SER A 18 0.88 -22.39 -4.58
C SER A 18 1.02 -22.93 -3.15
N THR A 19 0.67 -22.13 -2.15
CA THR A 19 0.82 -22.51 -0.74
C THR A 19 -0.39 -23.34 -0.29
N PRO A 20 -0.20 -24.61 0.16
CA PRO A 20 -1.28 -25.42 0.66
C PRO A 20 -2.02 -24.77 1.84
N GLY A 21 -3.35 -24.83 1.81
CA GLY A 21 -4.21 -24.22 2.84
C GLY A 21 -4.50 -22.72 2.64
N VAL A 22 -3.91 -22.08 1.64
CA VAL A 22 -4.24 -20.70 1.25
C VAL A 22 -5.29 -20.72 0.14
N ARG A 23 -6.39 -20.00 0.35
CA ARG A 23 -7.41 -19.74 -0.67
C ARG A 23 -7.45 -18.26 -1.01
N ILE A 24 -7.24 -17.94 -2.27
CA ILE A 24 -7.39 -16.57 -2.80
C ILE A 24 -8.75 -16.48 -3.50
N VAL A 25 -9.52 -15.43 -3.20
CA VAL A 25 -10.79 -15.12 -3.85
C VAL A 25 -10.66 -13.76 -4.54
N PRO A 26 -10.17 -13.73 -5.79
CA PRO A 26 -9.95 -12.48 -6.50
C PRO A 26 -11.29 -11.83 -6.88
N GLY A 27 -11.34 -10.50 -6.82
CA GLY A 27 -12.55 -9.73 -7.13
C GLY A 27 -13.66 -9.83 -6.08
N ALA A 28 -13.42 -10.48 -4.94
CA ALA A 28 -14.40 -10.52 -3.85
C ALA A 28 -14.66 -9.11 -3.32
N GLN A 29 -15.94 -8.75 -3.22
CA GLN A 29 -16.38 -7.51 -2.59
C GLN A 29 -16.84 -7.79 -1.17
N VAL A 30 -16.09 -7.30 -0.19
CA VAL A 30 -16.41 -7.42 1.23
C VAL A 30 -17.44 -6.36 1.60
N HIS A 31 -18.57 -6.80 2.17
CA HIS A 31 -19.68 -5.93 2.59
C HIS A 31 -19.71 -5.70 4.10
N ARG A 32 -19.36 -6.74 4.87
CA ARG A 32 -19.41 -6.69 6.33
C ARG A 32 -18.22 -7.45 6.93
N VAL A 33 -17.63 -6.85 7.96
CA VAL A 33 -16.67 -7.49 8.84
C VAL A 33 -17.16 -7.31 10.27
N ALA A 34 -17.25 -8.39 11.03
CA ALA A 34 -17.66 -8.34 12.42
C ALA A 34 -16.86 -9.34 13.25
N THR A 35 -16.76 -9.07 14.55
CA THR A 35 -16.16 -9.99 15.51
C THR A 35 -17.20 -10.36 16.58
N LEU A 36 -17.25 -11.65 16.91
CA LEU A 36 -18.09 -12.26 17.91
C LEU A 36 -17.19 -12.86 19.02
N PRO A 37 -17.72 -13.25 20.18
CA PRO A 37 -16.88 -13.79 21.24
C PRO A 37 -16.02 -14.99 20.83
N THR A 38 -16.52 -15.83 19.92
CA THR A 38 -15.85 -17.09 19.51
C THR A 38 -15.19 -17.04 18.14
N HIS A 39 -15.59 -16.13 17.25
CA HIS A 39 -15.08 -16.07 15.88
C HIS A 39 -15.26 -14.68 15.27
N ALA A 40 -14.60 -14.44 14.13
CA ALA A 40 -14.87 -13.31 13.26
C ALA A 40 -15.69 -13.76 12.05
N GLU A 41 -16.50 -12.85 11.50
CA GLU A 41 -17.32 -13.05 10.31
C GLU A 41 -16.95 -12.05 9.22
N VAL A 42 -16.92 -12.52 7.97
CA VAL A 42 -16.76 -11.69 6.78
C VAL A 42 -17.85 -12.06 5.78
N ASP A 43 -18.72 -11.10 5.46
CA ASP A 43 -19.73 -11.26 4.40
C ASP A 43 -19.20 -10.63 3.11
N TYR A 44 -19.22 -11.37 2.02
CA TYR A 44 -18.70 -10.94 0.71
C TYR A 44 -19.51 -11.50 -0.45
N THR A 45 -19.40 -10.85 -1.61
CA THR A 45 -19.85 -11.38 -2.90
C THR A 45 -18.62 -11.69 -3.76
N ASP A 46 -18.71 -12.79 -4.50
CA ASP A 46 -17.65 -13.21 -5.43
C ASP A 46 -17.98 -12.67 -6.83
N ALA A 47 -17.09 -11.86 -7.40
CA ALA A 47 -17.26 -11.32 -8.75
C ALA A 47 -17.25 -12.40 -9.84
N ALA A 48 -16.62 -13.56 -9.58
CA ALA A 48 -16.62 -14.70 -10.48
C ALA A 48 -17.97 -15.43 -10.54
N ALA A 49 -18.89 -15.13 -9.60
CA ALA A 49 -20.22 -15.72 -9.52
C ALA A 49 -21.31 -14.63 -9.45
N PRO A 50 -21.48 -13.83 -10.53
CA PRO A 50 -22.45 -12.75 -10.56
C PRO A 50 -23.87 -13.30 -10.36
N GLY A 51 -24.62 -12.69 -9.44
CA GLY A 51 -25.99 -13.08 -9.07
C GLY A 51 -26.08 -14.11 -7.94
N GLN A 52 -24.98 -14.61 -7.38
CA GLN A 52 -25.03 -15.39 -6.15
C GLN A 52 -25.28 -14.52 -4.92
N ALA A 53 -25.97 -15.10 -3.95
CA ALA A 53 -26.18 -14.48 -2.64
C ALA A 53 -24.85 -14.20 -1.94
N SER A 54 -24.83 -13.20 -1.06
CA SER A 54 -23.69 -12.93 -0.20
C SER A 54 -23.26 -14.19 0.55
N GLN A 55 -21.97 -14.50 0.52
CA GLN A 55 -21.37 -15.61 1.24
C GLN A 55 -20.80 -15.13 2.56
N ARG A 56 -20.80 -16.01 3.56
CA ARG A 56 -20.20 -15.75 4.88
C ARG A 56 -19.02 -16.69 5.13
N LEU A 57 -17.90 -16.09 5.54
CA LEU A 57 -16.76 -16.80 6.12
C LEU A 57 -16.70 -16.57 7.61
N CYS A 58 -16.42 -17.65 8.36
CA CYS A 58 -16.14 -17.60 9.79
C CYS A 58 -14.70 -18.06 10.02
N ALA A 59 -13.99 -17.35 10.89
CA ALA A 59 -12.61 -17.68 11.24
C ALA A 59 -12.29 -17.28 12.69
N PRO A 60 -11.29 -17.90 13.35
CA PRO A 60 -10.86 -17.48 14.69
C PRO A 60 -10.36 -16.02 14.72
N LEU A 61 -9.81 -15.52 13.62
CA LEU A 61 -9.20 -14.21 13.49
C LEU A 61 -9.47 -13.63 12.10
N VAL A 62 -9.77 -12.33 12.02
CA VAL A 62 -9.74 -11.55 10.77
C VAL A 62 -8.57 -10.57 10.78
N VAL A 63 -7.86 -10.47 9.66
CA VAL A 63 -6.79 -9.50 9.45
C VAL A 63 -7.20 -8.52 8.37
N ALA A 64 -7.34 -7.25 8.74
CA ALA A 64 -7.65 -6.18 7.79
C ALA A 64 -6.35 -5.59 7.23
N ALA A 65 -6.16 -5.71 5.91
CA ALA A 65 -5.03 -5.20 5.16
C ALA A 65 -5.48 -4.51 3.86
N ASP A 66 -6.64 -3.84 3.90
CA ASP A 66 -7.34 -3.32 2.73
C ASP A 66 -6.75 -1.99 2.23
N SER A 67 -6.63 -0.95 3.05
CA SER A 67 -6.02 0.34 2.66
C SER A 67 -5.93 1.30 3.85
N ARG A 68 -5.31 2.49 3.63
CA ARG A 68 -5.31 3.60 4.60
C ARG A 68 -6.72 4.09 4.91
N PHE A 69 -7.65 4.02 3.97
CA PHE A 69 -9.08 4.34 4.17
C PHE A 69 -9.90 3.10 4.57
N SER A 70 -9.29 2.14 5.22
CA SER A 70 -9.81 0.84 5.55
C SER A 70 -11.29 0.82 5.94
N ALA A 71 -12.12 0.18 5.14
CA ALA A 71 -13.51 -0.07 5.45
C ALA A 71 -13.65 -1.13 6.56
N ALA A 72 -12.78 -2.16 6.52
CA ALA A 72 -12.74 -3.19 7.55
C ALA A 72 -12.39 -2.62 8.92
N ARG A 73 -11.36 -1.75 9.03
CA ARG A 73 -11.01 -1.07 10.29
C ARG A 73 -12.21 -0.33 10.89
N ARG A 74 -12.92 0.46 10.07
CA ARG A 74 -14.10 1.22 10.55
C ARG A 74 -15.20 0.30 11.04
N GLN A 75 -15.49 -0.79 10.32
CA GLN A 75 -16.51 -1.76 10.72
C GLN A 75 -16.12 -2.50 12.01
N LEU A 76 -14.83 -2.71 12.25
CA LEU A 76 -14.29 -3.28 13.48
C LEU A 76 -14.27 -2.26 14.66
N GLY A 77 -14.78 -1.06 14.47
CA GLY A 77 -14.83 -0.02 15.50
C GLY A 77 -13.47 0.49 15.94
N ILE A 78 -12.47 0.45 15.04
CA ILE A 78 -11.12 0.96 15.30
C ILE A 78 -10.96 2.32 14.63
N GLY A 79 -10.87 3.38 15.44
CA GLY A 79 -10.59 4.73 14.98
C GLY A 79 -9.16 4.89 14.48
N ALA A 80 -8.90 5.97 13.75
CA ALA A 80 -7.56 6.35 13.33
C ALA A 80 -7.41 7.87 13.36
N GLN A 81 -6.21 8.31 13.67
CA GLN A 81 -5.79 9.67 13.39
C GLN A 81 -5.46 9.75 11.90
N MET A 82 -5.98 10.75 11.22
CA MET A 82 -5.73 10.99 9.81
C MET A 82 -5.21 12.42 9.64
N THR A 83 -4.12 12.56 8.89
CA THR A 83 -3.55 13.86 8.54
C THR A 83 -3.57 13.99 7.02
N ASP A 84 -4.42 14.87 6.51
CA ASP A 84 -4.41 15.27 5.11
C ASP A 84 -3.41 16.42 4.95
N PHE A 85 -2.41 16.22 4.08
CA PHE A 85 -1.38 17.23 3.80
C PHE A 85 -1.83 18.26 2.76
N GLY A 86 -3.05 18.18 2.24
CA GLY A 86 -3.56 19.04 1.19
C GLY A 86 -2.81 18.90 -0.14
N ARG A 87 -2.11 17.78 -0.33
CA ARG A 87 -1.30 17.49 -1.50
C ARG A 87 -1.76 16.21 -2.19
N THR A 88 -1.44 16.12 -3.47
CA THR A 88 -1.68 14.94 -4.30
C THR A 88 -0.36 14.45 -4.86
N VAL A 89 -0.17 13.15 -4.85
CA VAL A 89 0.98 12.47 -5.46
C VAL A 89 0.55 11.94 -6.82
N ILE A 90 1.26 12.32 -7.88
CA ILE A 90 1.10 11.79 -9.23
C ILE A 90 2.26 10.83 -9.48
N VAL A 91 1.95 9.60 -9.89
CA VAL A 91 2.93 8.56 -10.22
C VAL A 91 2.76 8.13 -11.66
N CYS A 92 3.87 8.05 -12.39
CA CYS A 92 3.89 7.51 -13.74
C CYS A 92 5.27 6.89 -14.06
N ARG A 93 5.35 6.21 -15.22
CA ARG A 93 6.64 5.77 -15.78
C ARG A 93 6.98 6.58 -17.01
N MET A 94 8.26 6.86 -17.16
CA MET A 94 8.81 7.56 -18.30
C MET A 94 10.05 6.84 -18.84
N ARG A 95 10.21 6.82 -20.16
CA ARG A 95 11.49 6.53 -20.82
C ARG A 95 12.36 7.78 -20.83
N HIS A 96 13.65 7.57 -21.00
CA HIS A 96 14.62 8.67 -21.12
C HIS A 96 15.82 8.26 -21.95
N THR A 97 16.59 9.25 -22.42
CA THR A 97 17.72 8.99 -23.34
C THR A 97 19.07 8.86 -22.64
N GLU A 98 19.29 9.58 -21.53
CA GLU A 98 20.53 9.53 -20.78
C GLU A 98 20.47 8.48 -19.66
N PRO A 99 21.54 7.76 -19.35
CA PRO A 99 21.53 6.71 -18.34
C PRO A 99 21.30 7.28 -16.92
N HIS A 100 20.43 6.66 -16.14
CA HIS A 100 20.17 7.06 -14.74
C HIS A 100 21.27 6.60 -13.75
N ALA A 101 22.21 5.76 -14.18
CA ALA A 101 23.30 5.25 -13.36
C ALA A 101 22.85 4.74 -11.97
N ASP A 102 21.70 4.06 -11.91
CA ASP A 102 21.05 3.54 -10.70
C ASP A 102 20.84 4.58 -9.58
N THR A 103 20.78 5.86 -9.96
CA THR A 103 20.63 6.97 -9.01
C THR A 103 19.16 7.36 -8.85
N ALA A 104 18.68 7.34 -7.63
CA ALA A 104 17.41 7.93 -7.25
C ALA A 104 17.60 9.41 -6.93
N HIS A 105 16.78 10.27 -7.55
CA HIS A 105 16.81 11.70 -7.32
C HIS A 105 15.55 12.14 -6.57
N GLU A 106 15.71 12.99 -5.58
CA GLU A 106 14.61 13.65 -4.90
C GLU A 106 14.86 15.16 -4.88
N CYS A 107 14.03 15.89 -5.63
CA CYS A 107 14.16 17.33 -5.85
C CYS A 107 13.07 18.06 -5.04
N PHE A 108 13.45 18.64 -3.92
CA PHE A 108 12.54 19.40 -3.06
C PHE A 108 12.39 20.83 -3.60
N GLY A 109 11.15 21.24 -3.83
CA GLY A 109 10.78 22.61 -4.17
C GLY A 109 9.62 23.07 -3.29
N TYR A 110 9.43 24.39 -3.21
CA TYR A 110 8.36 24.97 -2.39
C TYR A 110 6.96 24.58 -2.87
N GLU A 111 6.75 24.56 -4.15
CA GLU A 111 5.44 24.27 -4.75
C GLU A 111 5.25 22.76 -5.00
N ARG A 112 6.30 22.09 -5.45
CA ARG A 112 6.29 20.67 -5.84
C ARG A 112 7.56 19.97 -5.38
N THR A 113 7.39 18.69 -5.07
CA THR A 113 8.52 17.77 -4.94
C THR A 113 8.49 16.82 -6.14
N LEU A 114 9.65 16.53 -6.70
CA LEU A 114 9.81 15.58 -7.79
C LEU A 114 10.79 14.49 -7.34
N ALA A 115 10.34 13.24 -7.33
CA ALA A 115 11.25 12.11 -7.24
C ALA A 115 11.35 11.40 -8.59
N VAL A 116 12.55 11.09 -9.00
CA VAL A 116 12.85 10.30 -10.21
C VAL A 116 13.65 9.09 -9.77
N LEU A 117 13.04 7.92 -9.92
CA LEU A 117 13.54 6.66 -9.37
C LEU A 117 13.94 5.73 -10.51
N PRO A 118 15.16 5.16 -10.51
CA PRO A 118 15.62 4.29 -11.58
C PRO A 118 14.77 3.01 -11.63
N LEU A 119 14.41 2.57 -12.83
CA LEU A 119 13.78 1.30 -13.09
C LEU A 119 14.66 0.46 -14.02
N PRO A 120 14.51 -0.87 -14.03
CA PRO A 120 15.11 -1.70 -15.05
C PRO A 120 14.70 -1.22 -16.45
N GLU A 121 15.57 -1.43 -17.43
CA GLU A 121 15.26 -1.21 -18.84
C GLU A 121 14.01 -2.01 -19.25
N ASP A 122 13.32 -1.54 -20.28
CA ASP A 122 12.23 -2.31 -20.88
C ASP A 122 12.76 -3.48 -21.71
N ASP A 123 11.86 -4.32 -22.21
CA ASP A 123 12.22 -5.51 -23.00
C ASP A 123 12.98 -5.15 -24.30
N ALA A 124 12.95 -3.89 -24.73
CA ALA A 124 13.68 -3.37 -25.89
C ALA A 124 15.01 -2.70 -25.53
N GLY A 125 15.37 -2.67 -24.23
CA GLY A 125 16.61 -2.07 -23.73
C GLY A 125 16.56 -0.55 -23.55
N HIS A 126 15.36 0.04 -23.48
CA HIS A 126 15.26 1.49 -23.22
C HIS A 126 15.30 1.79 -21.73
N PRO A 127 16.10 2.78 -21.30
CA PRO A 127 16.13 3.22 -19.92
C PRO A 127 14.78 3.76 -19.47
N GLN A 128 14.38 3.42 -18.24
CA GLN A 128 13.11 3.84 -17.64
C GLN A 128 13.30 4.39 -16.24
N CYS A 129 12.39 5.27 -15.85
CA CYS A 129 12.29 5.74 -14.47
C CYS A 129 10.82 5.80 -14.02
N SER A 130 10.60 5.67 -12.71
CA SER A 130 9.35 6.07 -12.07
C SER A 130 9.45 7.53 -11.67
N VAL A 131 8.48 8.31 -12.10
CA VAL A 131 8.36 9.73 -11.77
C VAL A 131 7.25 9.89 -10.75
N VAL A 132 7.55 10.59 -9.65
CA VAL A 132 6.61 10.89 -8.57
C VAL A 132 6.58 12.40 -8.35
N VAL A 133 5.49 13.05 -8.72
CA VAL A 133 5.28 14.47 -8.50
C VAL A 133 4.33 14.64 -7.31
N THR A 134 4.78 15.38 -6.28
CA THR A 134 3.91 15.76 -5.17
C THR A 134 3.63 17.26 -5.24
N ALA A 135 2.36 17.62 -5.42
CA ALA A 135 1.92 18.99 -5.62
C ALA A 135 0.67 19.31 -4.79
N GLN A 136 0.33 20.58 -4.67
CA GLN A 136 -0.96 21.00 -4.13
C GLN A 136 -2.10 20.45 -4.99
N ALA A 137 -3.25 20.15 -4.39
CA ALA A 137 -4.37 19.47 -5.07
C ALA A 137 -4.80 20.16 -6.38
N ALA A 138 -4.85 21.50 -6.40
CA ALA A 138 -5.22 22.26 -7.60
C ALA A 138 -4.18 22.13 -8.73
N ASP A 139 -2.88 22.17 -8.38
CA ASP A 139 -1.81 22.01 -9.36
C ASP A 139 -1.71 20.57 -9.86
N ALA A 140 -1.89 19.60 -8.97
CA ALA A 140 -1.97 18.19 -9.37
C ALA A 140 -3.14 17.93 -10.33
N ALA A 141 -4.31 18.53 -10.10
CA ALA A 141 -5.45 18.43 -11.01
C ALA A 141 -5.11 19.04 -12.39
N ARG A 142 -4.42 20.20 -12.41
CA ARG A 142 -3.94 20.83 -13.65
C ARG A 142 -2.95 19.89 -14.37
N LEU A 143 -1.96 19.34 -13.67
CA LEU A 143 -0.99 18.41 -14.24
C LEU A 143 -1.63 17.15 -14.82
N MET A 144 -2.65 16.61 -14.14
CA MET A 144 -3.40 15.46 -14.62
C MET A 144 -4.22 15.74 -15.88
N ALA A 145 -4.63 17.01 -16.07
CA ALA A 145 -5.40 17.44 -17.26
C ALA A 145 -4.51 17.77 -18.47
N LEU A 146 -3.18 17.90 -18.31
CA LEU A 146 -2.27 18.17 -19.41
C LEU A 146 -2.22 17.03 -20.41
N GLU A 147 -2.02 17.35 -21.67
CA GLU A 147 -1.64 16.36 -22.68
C GLU A 147 -0.29 15.71 -22.32
N PRO A 148 -0.03 14.45 -22.71
CA PRO A 148 1.19 13.73 -22.37
C PRO A 148 2.48 14.51 -22.65
N THR A 149 2.57 15.17 -23.80
CA THR A 149 3.75 15.96 -24.20
C THR A 149 3.96 17.18 -23.32
N ALA A 150 2.88 17.88 -22.96
CA ALA A 150 2.96 19.05 -22.09
C ALA A 150 3.33 18.66 -20.64
N PHE A 151 2.78 17.56 -20.14
CA PHE A 151 3.18 17.01 -18.84
C PHE A 151 4.66 16.61 -18.82
N THR A 152 5.12 15.92 -19.86
CA THR A 152 6.52 15.52 -20.01
C THR A 152 7.43 16.74 -20.01
N ALA A 153 7.09 17.80 -20.74
CA ALA A 153 7.89 19.02 -20.79
C ALA A 153 8.01 19.68 -19.39
N GLU A 154 6.94 19.70 -18.59
CA GLU A 154 6.98 20.22 -17.22
C GLU A 154 7.88 19.38 -16.31
N VAL A 155 7.81 18.05 -16.41
CA VAL A 155 8.67 17.15 -15.64
C VAL A 155 10.14 17.33 -16.04
N GLN A 156 10.45 17.37 -17.34
CA GLN A 156 11.81 17.57 -17.84
C GLN A 156 12.38 18.92 -17.38
N ALA A 157 11.61 19.98 -17.46
CA ALA A 157 12.03 21.31 -17.01
C ALA A 157 12.31 21.33 -15.51
N GLN A 158 11.42 20.74 -14.69
CA GLN A 158 11.63 20.63 -13.24
C GLN A 158 12.85 19.79 -12.91
N PHE A 159 13.12 18.74 -13.67
CA PHE A 159 14.30 17.87 -13.52
C PHE A 159 15.55 18.42 -14.18
N GLN A 160 15.47 19.58 -14.82
CA GLN A 160 16.60 20.25 -15.51
C GLN A 160 17.24 19.38 -16.61
N HIS A 161 16.43 18.59 -17.31
CA HIS A 161 16.86 17.71 -18.42
C HIS A 161 18.00 16.73 -18.08
N ARG A 162 18.15 16.35 -16.78
CA ARG A 162 19.27 15.49 -16.32
C ARG A 162 19.27 14.09 -16.92
N LEU A 163 18.14 13.61 -17.41
CA LEU A 163 18.01 12.33 -18.11
C LEU A 163 17.76 12.49 -19.61
N GLY A 164 18.11 13.67 -20.16
CA GLY A 164 17.91 13.97 -21.56
C GLY A 164 16.44 14.12 -21.91
N ASP A 165 16.06 13.63 -23.10
CA ASP A 165 14.66 13.63 -23.53
C ASP A 165 13.89 12.53 -22.79
N MET A 166 12.71 12.89 -22.32
CA MET A 166 11.82 11.98 -21.59
C MET A 166 10.51 11.78 -22.34
N GLU A 167 9.88 10.63 -22.16
CA GLU A 167 8.60 10.27 -22.76
C GLU A 167 7.71 9.57 -21.74
N LEU A 168 6.47 10.02 -21.59
CA LEU A 168 5.47 9.33 -20.78
C LEU A 168 5.04 8.03 -21.48
N ILE A 169 5.23 6.87 -20.85
CA ILE A 169 4.96 5.56 -21.46
C ILE A 169 3.74 4.85 -20.90
N GLU A 170 3.11 5.41 -19.87
CA GLU A 170 1.88 4.84 -19.30
C GLU A 170 0.97 5.93 -18.71
N GLN A 171 -0.20 5.54 -18.23
CA GLN A 171 -1.12 6.47 -17.58
C GLN A 171 -0.52 7.03 -16.28
N ARG A 172 -0.87 8.28 -16.01
CA ARG A 172 -0.60 8.95 -14.74
C ARG A 172 -1.64 8.53 -13.71
N HIS A 173 -1.20 8.24 -12.50
CA HIS A 173 -2.07 7.89 -11.39
C HIS A 173 -1.94 8.92 -10.28
N ALA A 174 -3.07 9.46 -9.81
CA ALA A 174 -3.10 10.48 -8.77
C ALA A 174 -3.70 9.92 -7.47
N TYR A 175 -3.05 10.20 -6.34
CA TYR A 175 -3.45 9.76 -5.02
C TYR A 175 -3.38 10.91 -4.02
N PRO A 176 -4.39 11.09 -3.15
CA PRO A 176 -4.31 12.08 -2.08
C PRO A 176 -3.22 11.69 -1.08
N LEU A 177 -2.46 12.67 -0.63
CA LEU A 177 -1.41 12.48 0.35
C LEU A 177 -1.99 12.58 1.76
N VAL A 178 -2.35 11.44 2.32
CA VAL A 178 -2.96 11.30 3.63
C VAL A 178 -2.15 10.31 4.46
N ALA A 179 -1.70 10.71 5.65
CA ALA A 179 -1.17 9.78 6.63
C ALA A 179 -2.30 9.27 7.53
N VAL A 180 -2.17 8.03 7.96
CA VAL A 180 -3.13 7.36 8.84
C VAL A 180 -2.39 6.61 9.93
N TYR A 181 -2.84 6.75 11.17
CA TYR A 181 -2.36 5.97 12.30
C TYR A 181 -3.57 5.43 13.09
N ALA A 182 -3.76 4.12 13.08
CA ALA A 182 -4.86 3.49 13.81
C ALA A 182 -4.67 3.62 15.32
N GLN A 183 -5.73 3.90 16.07
CA GLN A 183 -5.69 4.05 17.53
C GLN A 183 -5.22 2.79 18.25
N ARG A 184 -5.45 1.63 17.61
CA ARG A 184 -4.97 0.32 18.06
C ARG A 184 -4.79 -0.59 16.85
N PHE A 185 -3.84 -1.50 16.91
CA PHE A 185 -3.54 -2.41 15.81
C PHE A 185 -4.25 -3.76 15.93
N THR A 186 -4.87 -4.00 17.08
CA THR A 186 -5.63 -5.23 17.36
C THR A 186 -6.91 -4.92 18.11
N GLY A 187 -7.86 -5.82 18.03
CA GLY A 187 -9.08 -5.87 18.82
C GLY A 187 -9.50 -7.32 19.05
N PRO A 188 -10.63 -7.58 19.69
CA PRO A 188 -11.15 -8.93 19.81
C PRO A 188 -11.24 -9.58 18.42
N ARG A 189 -10.51 -10.67 18.22
CA ARG A 189 -10.50 -11.46 16.98
C ARG A 189 -10.17 -10.69 15.71
N CYS A 190 -9.44 -9.57 15.83
CA CYS A 190 -9.01 -8.81 14.67
C CYS A 190 -7.61 -8.21 14.84
N ALA A 191 -6.91 -8.11 13.72
CA ALA A 191 -5.66 -7.37 13.60
C ALA A 191 -5.68 -6.49 12.33
N LEU A 192 -4.95 -5.38 12.37
CA LEU A 192 -4.74 -4.49 11.22
C LEU A 192 -3.31 -4.65 10.71
N LEU A 193 -3.11 -4.64 9.39
CA LEU A 193 -1.80 -4.69 8.75
C LEU A 193 -1.65 -3.62 7.66
N GLY A 194 -0.39 -3.27 7.36
CA GLY A 194 -0.07 -2.31 6.31
C GLY A 194 -0.76 -0.98 6.51
N ASP A 195 -1.23 -0.37 5.45
CA ASP A 195 -1.88 0.96 5.47
C ASP A 195 -3.20 0.99 6.27
N ALA A 196 -3.84 -0.15 6.54
CA ALA A 196 -4.99 -0.21 7.43
C ALA A 196 -4.60 0.10 8.88
N ALA A 197 -3.38 -0.24 9.28
CA ALA A 197 -2.79 0.07 10.59
C ALA A 197 -2.05 1.41 10.57
N VAL A 198 -1.09 1.57 9.65
CA VAL A 198 -0.24 2.76 9.52
C VAL A 198 0.00 3.06 8.05
N GLY A 199 -0.63 4.10 7.54
CA GLY A 199 -0.36 4.67 6.22
C GLY A 199 0.52 5.90 6.35
N MET A 200 1.77 5.81 5.89
CA MET A 200 2.78 6.86 6.10
C MET A 200 2.86 7.85 4.94
N HIS A 201 3.50 8.99 5.21
CA HIS A 201 3.96 9.89 4.16
C HIS A 201 5.04 9.18 3.30
N PRO A 202 4.99 9.26 1.98
CA PRO A 202 5.89 8.50 1.09
C PRO A 202 7.34 9.00 1.11
N VAL A 203 7.64 10.18 1.65
CA VAL A 203 8.97 10.79 1.64
C VAL A 203 10.08 9.90 2.21
N THR A 204 9.75 9.01 3.13
CA THR A 204 10.73 8.10 3.74
C THR A 204 10.84 6.76 3.04
N ALA A 205 9.97 6.46 2.05
CA ALA A 205 9.85 5.17 1.36
C ALA A 205 9.73 3.94 2.29
N HIS A 206 9.30 4.13 3.55
CA HIS A 206 9.23 3.07 4.56
C HIS A 206 7.92 2.30 4.58
N GLY A 207 6.84 2.79 3.91
CA GLY A 207 5.50 2.24 4.04
C GLY A 207 5.40 0.75 3.74
N TYR A 208 5.97 0.29 2.62
CA TYR A 208 5.98 -1.12 2.26
C TYR A 208 6.78 -1.97 3.25
N ASN A 209 7.98 -1.51 3.62
CA ASN A 209 8.85 -2.22 4.57
C ASN A 209 8.23 -2.31 5.97
N LEU A 210 7.54 -1.25 6.42
CA LEU A 210 6.79 -1.27 7.66
C LEU A 210 5.63 -2.28 7.60
N GLY A 211 4.94 -2.36 6.47
CA GLY A 211 3.90 -3.36 6.23
C GLY A 211 4.43 -4.79 6.34
N LEU A 212 5.56 -5.10 5.68
CA LEU A 212 6.22 -6.41 5.78
C LEU A 212 6.68 -6.75 7.20
N ALA A 213 7.27 -5.79 7.91
CA ALA A 213 7.64 -5.97 9.30
C ALA A 213 6.42 -6.22 10.20
N GLY A 214 5.25 -5.64 9.84
CA GLY A 214 3.97 -5.94 10.47
C GLY A 214 3.53 -7.38 10.26
N VAL A 215 3.63 -7.88 9.02
CA VAL A 215 3.34 -9.28 8.67
C VAL A 215 4.21 -10.22 9.49
N GLU A 216 5.52 -10.00 9.49
CA GLU A 216 6.47 -10.83 10.23
C GLU A 216 6.12 -10.90 11.72
N ARG A 217 5.89 -9.75 12.37
CA ARG A 217 5.55 -9.69 13.81
C ARG A 217 4.22 -10.35 14.13
N LEU A 218 3.21 -10.17 13.28
CA LEU A 218 1.92 -10.83 13.49
C LEU A 218 2.07 -12.34 13.34
N THR A 219 2.79 -12.81 12.33
CA THR A 219 3.05 -14.24 12.13
C THR A 219 3.76 -14.85 13.33
N GLN A 220 4.84 -14.22 13.82
CA GLN A 220 5.57 -14.68 15.01
C GLN A 220 4.67 -14.76 16.25
N ALA A 221 3.80 -13.75 16.45
CA ALA A 221 2.87 -13.75 17.59
C ALA A 221 1.85 -14.89 17.49
N LEU A 222 1.29 -15.12 16.30
CA LEU A 222 0.31 -16.18 16.05
C LEU A 222 0.93 -17.58 16.15
N GLU A 223 2.15 -17.78 15.65
CA GLU A 223 2.88 -19.05 15.78
C GLU A 223 3.16 -19.38 17.24
N ALA A 224 3.65 -18.40 18.01
CA ALA A 224 3.87 -18.57 19.43
C ALA A 224 2.59 -18.88 20.21
N ALA A 225 1.47 -18.24 19.84
CA ALA A 225 0.16 -18.52 20.44
C ALA A 225 -0.30 -19.95 20.11
N ARG A 226 -0.16 -20.37 18.84
CA ARG A 226 -0.49 -21.74 18.39
C ARG A 226 0.31 -22.81 19.13
N GLN A 227 1.62 -22.59 19.29
CA GLN A 227 2.48 -23.51 20.02
C GLN A 227 2.07 -23.68 21.49
N ARG A 228 1.47 -22.65 22.08
CA ARG A 228 0.92 -22.67 23.45
C ARG A 228 -0.52 -23.18 23.54
N GLY A 229 -1.13 -23.58 22.41
CA GLY A 229 -2.54 -23.99 22.37
C GLY A 229 -3.54 -22.86 22.66
N GLN A 230 -3.14 -21.59 22.49
CA GLN A 230 -3.99 -20.43 22.71
C GLN A 230 -4.92 -20.17 21.53
N ASP A 231 -6.08 -19.58 21.80
CA ASP A 231 -6.96 -19.08 20.74
C ASP A 231 -6.30 -17.90 20.03
N LEU A 232 -6.14 -17.99 18.70
CA LEU A 232 -5.47 -16.98 17.88
C LEU A 232 -6.20 -15.63 17.87
N GLY A 233 -7.50 -15.62 18.19
CA GLY A 233 -8.31 -14.42 18.29
C GLY A 233 -8.24 -13.71 19.65
N ASP A 234 -7.60 -14.31 20.63
CA ASP A 234 -7.50 -13.74 21.97
C ASP A 234 -6.58 -12.52 22.01
N ALA A 235 -6.93 -11.56 22.87
CA ALA A 235 -6.11 -10.36 23.08
C ALA A 235 -4.68 -10.70 23.51
N ALA A 236 -4.50 -11.75 24.32
CA ALA A 236 -3.18 -12.20 24.77
C ALA A 236 -2.31 -12.73 23.64
N ALA A 237 -2.90 -13.40 22.64
CA ALA A 237 -2.20 -13.88 21.45
C ALA A 237 -1.76 -12.72 20.54
N LEU A 238 -2.54 -11.66 20.45
CA LEU A 238 -2.30 -10.50 19.55
C LEU A 238 -1.47 -9.37 20.19
N ALA A 239 -1.39 -9.31 21.52
CA ALA A 239 -0.69 -8.24 22.25
C ALA A 239 0.80 -8.10 21.89
N PRO A 240 1.58 -9.19 21.69
CA PRO A 240 2.99 -9.06 21.27
C PRO A 240 3.15 -8.33 19.94
N TYR A 241 2.29 -8.65 18.96
CA TYR A 241 2.25 -7.93 17.68
C TYR A 241 1.95 -6.45 17.88
N ALA A 242 0.85 -6.13 18.57
CA ALA A 242 0.40 -4.75 18.74
C ALA A 242 1.50 -3.89 19.39
N ARG A 243 2.15 -4.40 20.44
CA ARG A 243 3.23 -3.70 21.15
C ARG A 243 4.46 -3.50 20.28
N ALA A 244 4.96 -4.57 19.66
CA ALA A 244 6.17 -4.51 18.86
C ALA A 244 6.01 -3.64 17.61
N HIS A 245 4.84 -3.72 16.95
CA HIS A 245 4.57 -2.92 15.76
C HIS A 245 4.37 -1.45 16.10
N HIS A 246 3.70 -1.13 17.21
CA HIS A 246 3.55 0.24 17.69
C HIS A 246 4.90 0.91 17.99
N LEU A 247 5.77 0.23 18.74
CA LEU A 247 7.12 0.74 19.04
C LEU A 247 7.97 1.00 17.80
N HIS A 248 7.75 0.24 16.74
CA HIS A 248 8.48 0.40 15.48
C HIS A 248 7.88 1.51 14.60
N ALA A 249 6.57 1.68 14.62
CA ALA A 249 5.88 2.66 13.77
C ALA A 249 5.85 4.08 14.36
N TRP A 250 5.88 4.21 15.68
CA TRP A 250 5.75 5.50 16.37
C TRP A 250 6.86 6.51 16.07
N PRO A 251 8.15 6.12 15.91
CA PRO A 251 9.24 7.08 15.66
C PRO A 251 9.33 7.59 14.22
N ILE A 252 8.52 7.06 13.30
CA ILE A 252 8.57 7.36 11.87
C ILE A 252 7.45 8.34 11.50
#